data_36b6c38c561952d4faf9e674c2386491
#
_entry.id   36b6c38c561952d4faf9e674c2386491
#
_cell.length_a   1.000
_cell.length_b   1.000
_cell.length_c   1.000
_cell.angle_alpha   90.00
_cell.angle_beta   90.00
_cell.angle_gamma   90.00
#
_symmetry.space_group_name_H-M   'P 1'
#
loop_
_entity.id
_entity.type
_entity.pdbx_description
1 polymer ?
#
loop_
_entity_poly.entity_id
_entity_poly.type
_entity_poly.pdbx_seq_one_letter_code
_entity_poly.pdbx_strand_id
1 'polypeptide(L)'
;MLELVSLSDKADDFPHQLSGGEQQRTSIARALINRPPLLLADEPTGNLDPDTSLDIIKLLDAINQLGTTVVVATHDQHIVDQMRKRVVQLHDGRTVRDDLEGTYRCEPWEPRISAV
;
A
#
# COMPACT_ATOMS: atom_id res chain seq x y z
N MET A 1 -15.65 1.79 -11.33
CA MET A 1 -14.84 1.55 -10.10
C MET A 1 -14.58 0.07 -9.85
N LEU A 2 -15.62 -0.79 -9.87
CA LEU A 2 -15.44 -2.24 -9.68
C LEU A 2 -14.59 -2.89 -10.78
N GLU A 3 -14.64 -2.37 -11.98
CA GLU A 3 -13.80 -2.86 -13.10
C GLU A 3 -12.30 -2.61 -12.84
N LEU A 4 -11.94 -1.46 -12.30
CA LEU A 4 -10.56 -1.12 -11.94
C LEU A 4 -9.99 -2.10 -10.91
N VAL A 5 -10.79 -2.51 -9.92
CA VAL A 5 -10.38 -3.42 -8.87
C VAL A 5 -10.70 -4.89 -9.18
N SER A 6 -11.19 -5.18 -10.39
CA SER A 6 -11.51 -6.54 -10.89
C SER A 6 -12.61 -7.23 -10.07
N LEU A 7 -13.63 -6.48 -9.67
CA LEU A 7 -14.76 -6.98 -8.86
C LEU A 7 -16.12 -6.78 -9.51
N SER A 8 -16.19 -6.46 -10.82
CA SER A 8 -17.48 -6.20 -11.47
C SER A 8 -18.44 -7.38 -11.41
N ASP A 9 -17.95 -8.61 -11.42
CA ASP A 9 -18.74 -9.83 -11.27
C ASP A 9 -19.20 -10.08 -9.82
N LYS A 10 -18.70 -9.31 -8.86
CA LYS A 10 -19.03 -9.41 -7.43
C LYS A 10 -19.91 -8.25 -6.93
N ALA A 11 -20.44 -7.43 -7.85
CA ALA A 11 -21.19 -6.22 -7.48
C ALA A 11 -22.38 -6.49 -6.56
N ASP A 12 -23.05 -7.63 -6.71
CA ASP A 12 -24.23 -8.02 -5.92
C ASP A 12 -23.90 -8.90 -4.71
N ASP A 13 -22.63 -9.23 -4.48
CA ASP A 13 -22.22 -10.05 -3.35
C ASP A 13 -22.10 -9.24 -2.06
N PHE A 14 -22.46 -9.87 -0.94
CA PHE A 14 -22.20 -9.30 0.39
C PHE A 14 -20.73 -9.44 0.76
N PRO A 15 -20.18 -8.55 1.62
CA PRO A 15 -18.76 -8.59 2.01
C PRO A 15 -18.28 -9.94 2.55
N HIS A 16 -19.10 -10.66 3.30
CA HIS A 16 -18.73 -11.97 3.86
C HIS A 16 -18.62 -13.08 2.81
N GLN A 17 -19.10 -12.85 1.59
CA GLN A 17 -19.01 -13.79 0.46
C GLN A 17 -17.73 -13.62 -0.35
N LEU A 18 -16.91 -12.63 0.00
CA LEU A 18 -15.70 -12.28 -0.72
C LEU A 18 -14.47 -12.90 -0.07
N SER A 19 -13.45 -13.25 -0.87
CA SER A 19 -12.14 -13.61 -0.37
C SER A 19 -11.48 -12.41 0.33
N GLY A 20 -10.39 -12.65 1.09
CA GLY A 20 -9.63 -11.59 1.73
C GLY A 20 -9.13 -10.53 0.75
N GLY A 21 -8.60 -10.97 -0.40
CA GLY A 21 -8.16 -10.05 -1.46
C GLY A 21 -9.32 -9.28 -2.10
N GLU A 22 -10.46 -9.94 -2.32
CA GLU A 22 -11.65 -9.28 -2.85
C GLU A 22 -12.22 -8.26 -1.86
N GLN A 23 -12.21 -8.55 -0.56
CA GLN A 23 -12.60 -7.61 0.49
C GLN A 23 -11.69 -6.39 0.51
N GLN A 24 -10.39 -6.60 0.35
CA GLN A 24 -9.42 -5.49 0.31
C GLN A 24 -9.62 -4.63 -0.93
N ARG A 25 -9.85 -5.22 -2.10
CA ARG A 25 -10.18 -4.49 -3.32
C ARG A 25 -11.46 -3.67 -3.17
N THR A 26 -12.47 -4.22 -2.49
CA THR A 26 -13.71 -3.50 -2.19
C THR A 26 -13.44 -2.28 -1.32
N SER A 27 -12.60 -2.41 -0.30
CA SER A 27 -12.21 -1.29 0.56
C SER A 27 -11.50 -0.20 -0.23
N ILE A 28 -10.61 -0.58 -1.14
CA ILE A 28 -9.91 0.36 -2.02
C ILE A 28 -10.90 1.08 -2.95
N ALA A 29 -11.83 0.33 -3.55
CA ALA A 29 -12.87 0.91 -4.41
C ALA A 29 -13.72 1.94 -3.65
N ARG A 30 -14.12 1.64 -2.41
CA ARG A 30 -14.86 2.58 -1.56
C ARG A 30 -14.08 3.86 -1.30
N ALA A 31 -12.79 3.74 -1.02
CA ALA A 31 -11.94 4.90 -0.79
C ALA A 31 -11.81 5.80 -2.01
N LEU A 32 -11.92 5.23 -3.22
CA LEU A 32 -11.75 5.96 -4.48
C LEU A 32 -13.04 6.56 -5.05
N ILE A 33 -14.21 6.27 -4.50
CA ILE A 33 -15.50 6.71 -5.05
C ILE A 33 -15.54 8.23 -5.26
N ASN A 34 -15.02 9.01 -4.31
CA ASN A 34 -15.02 10.46 -4.37
C ASN A 34 -13.78 11.05 -5.10
N ARG A 35 -13.01 10.22 -5.79
CA ARG A 35 -11.79 10.62 -6.50
C ARG A 35 -10.85 11.46 -5.64
N PRO A 36 -10.41 10.96 -4.47
CA PRO A 36 -9.54 11.72 -3.58
C PRO A 36 -8.15 11.92 -4.21
N PRO A 37 -7.47 13.02 -3.88
CA PRO A 37 -6.08 13.23 -4.34
C PRO A 37 -5.07 12.39 -3.57
N LEU A 38 -5.45 11.86 -2.41
CA LEU A 38 -4.59 11.10 -1.51
C LEU A 38 -5.30 9.85 -1.03
N LEU A 39 -4.66 8.71 -1.16
CA LEU A 39 -5.10 7.43 -0.63
C LEU A 39 -4.12 6.96 0.44
N LEU A 40 -4.64 6.66 1.62
CA LEU A 40 -3.87 6.09 2.73
C LEU A 40 -4.22 4.62 2.88
N ALA A 41 -3.21 3.75 2.85
CA ALA A 41 -3.38 2.32 3.04
C ALA A 41 -2.52 1.85 4.22
N ASP A 42 -3.17 1.30 5.24
CA ASP A 42 -2.52 0.78 6.43
C ASP A 42 -2.50 -0.74 6.38
N GLU A 43 -1.30 -1.32 6.26
CA GLU A 43 -1.06 -2.75 6.11
C GLU A 43 -1.98 -3.41 5.05
N PRO A 44 -1.98 -2.91 3.80
CA PRO A 44 -2.99 -3.30 2.81
C PRO A 44 -2.90 -4.77 2.40
N THR A 45 -1.81 -5.44 2.70
CA THR A 45 -1.57 -6.85 2.37
C THR A 45 -1.52 -7.75 3.60
N GLY A 46 -1.90 -7.24 4.76
CA GLY A 46 -1.93 -8.02 6.00
C GLY A 46 -2.85 -9.24 5.88
N ASN A 47 -2.36 -10.40 6.30
CA ASN A 47 -3.07 -11.68 6.28
C ASN A 47 -3.45 -12.20 4.89
N LEU A 48 -2.84 -11.67 3.82
CA LEU A 48 -3.03 -12.18 2.46
C LEU A 48 -1.86 -13.08 2.06
N ASP A 49 -2.13 -14.04 1.18
CA ASP A 49 -1.08 -14.85 0.58
C ASP A 49 -0.18 -14.00 -0.35
N PRO A 50 1.04 -14.46 -0.68
CA PRO A 50 1.97 -13.66 -1.47
C PRO A 50 1.44 -13.22 -2.85
N ASP A 51 0.72 -14.10 -3.54
CA ASP A 51 0.19 -13.78 -4.88
C ASP A 51 -0.91 -12.71 -4.80
N THR A 52 -1.82 -12.85 -3.85
CA THR A 52 -2.89 -11.87 -3.60
C THR A 52 -2.31 -10.54 -3.12
N SER A 53 -1.29 -10.58 -2.27
CA SER A 53 -0.57 -9.38 -1.82
C SER A 53 0.03 -8.63 -3.01
N LEU A 54 0.66 -9.34 -3.93
CA LEU A 54 1.24 -8.73 -5.13
C LEU A 54 0.16 -8.07 -5.99
N ASP A 55 -1.01 -8.70 -6.13
CA ASP A 55 -2.13 -8.12 -6.87
C ASP A 55 -2.63 -6.82 -6.25
N ILE A 56 -2.72 -6.75 -4.93
CA ILE A 56 -3.10 -5.52 -4.21
C ILE A 56 -2.06 -4.43 -4.44
N ILE A 57 -0.79 -4.75 -4.37
CA ILE A 57 0.29 -3.79 -4.60
C ILE A 57 0.28 -3.27 -6.03
N LYS A 58 0.07 -4.13 -7.01
CA LYS A 58 -0.08 -3.72 -8.42
C LYS A 58 -1.27 -2.79 -8.61
N LEU A 59 -2.38 -3.06 -7.92
CA LEU A 59 -3.55 -2.18 -7.95
C LEU A 59 -3.22 -0.80 -7.39
N LEU A 60 -2.55 -0.72 -6.25
CA LEU A 60 -2.14 0.55 -5.64
C LEU A 60 -1.18 1.33 -6.56
N ASP A 61 -0.27 0.64 -7.22
CA ASP A 61 0.61 1.27 -8.20
C ASP A 61 -0.17 1.83 -9.40
N ALA A 62 -1.13 1.07 -9.92
CA ALA A 62 -2.00 1.53 -11.00
C ALA A 62 -2.79 2.78 -10.61
N ILE A 63 -3.30 2.83 -9.39
CA ILE A 63 -4.01 4.00 -8.85
C ILE A 63 -3.06 5.21 -8.79
N ASN A 64 -1.84 5.02 -8.36
CA ASN A 64 -0.82 6.07 -8.35
C ASN A 64 -0.51 6.57 -9.77
N GLN A 65 -0.41 5.68 -10.74
CA GLN A 65 -0.19 6.04 -12.14
C GLN A 65 -1.32 6.90 -12.72
N LEU A 66 -2.53 6.77 -12.19
CA LEU A 66 -3.68 7.57 -12.59
C LEU A 66 -3.69 8.98 -11.96
N GLY A 67 -2.71 9.31 -11.15
CA GLY A 67 -2.54 10.63 -10.56
C GLY A 67 -2.89 10.74 -9.07
N THR A 68 -3.31 9.67 -8.42
CA THR A 68 -3.57 9.66 -6.97
C THR A 68 -2.25 9.47 -6.22
N THR A 69 -2.00 10.31 -5.22
CA THR A 69 -0.89 10.07 -4.29
C THR A 69 -1.27 8.94 -3.34
N VAL A 70 -0.44 7.91 -3.27
CA VAL A 70 -0.69 6.74 -2.42
C VAL A 70 0.38 6.67 -1.34
N VAL A 71 -0.06 6.60 -0.07
CA VAL A 71 0.81 6.39 1.08
C VAL A 71 0.47 5.03 1.68
N VAL A 72 1.46 4.14 1.74
CA VAL A 72 1.30 2.79 2.29
C VAL A 72 2.10 2.69 3.57
N ALA A 73 1.43 2.37 4.68
CA ALA A 73 2.09 2.03 5.93
C ALA A 73 2.23 0.52 6.01
N THR A 74 3.44 0.01 6.06
CA THR A 74 3.69 -1.42 6.11
C THR A 74 5.01 -1.74 6.81
N HIS A 75 5.11 -2.95 7.38
CA HIS A 75 6.36 -3.53 7.84
C HIS A 75 6.79 -4.73 6.96
N ASP A 76 6.11 -4.95 5.84
CA ASP A 76 6.42 -6.05 4.92
C ASP A 76 7.58 -5.65 4.00
N GLN A 77 8.74 -6.24 4.26
CA GLN A 77 9.97 -5.94 3.49
C GLN A 77 9.86 -6.34 2.01
N HIS A 78 9.10 -7.39 1.69
CA HIS A 78 8.93 -7.82 0.29
C HIS A 78 8.23 -6.76 -0.53
N ILE A 79 7.21 -6.11 0.04
CA ILE A 79 6.47 -5.04 -0.62
C ILE A 79 7.38 -3.85 -0.85
N VAL A 80 8.09 -3.41 0.17
CA VAL A 80 9.01 -2.27 0.09
C VAL A 80 10.08 -2.52 -0.98
N ASP A 81 10.68 -3.71 -0.98
CA ASP A 81 11.75 -4.06 -1.91
C ASP A 81 11.28 -4.19 -3.35
N GLN A 82 10.06 -4.72 -3.56
CA GLN A 82 9.49 -4.86 -4.91
C GLN A 82 9.07 -3.54 -5.52
N MET A 83 8.48 -2.66 -4.73
CA MET A 83 7.94 -1.39 -5.21
C MET A 83 9.03 -0.39 -5.58
N ARG A 84 10.12 -0.36 -4.85
CA ARG A 84 11.23 0.60 -5.00
C ARG A 84 10.77 2.05 -5.13
N LYS A 85 9.76 2.39 -4.37
CA LYS A 85 9.24 3.74 -4.26
C LYS A 85 9.94 4.48 -3.13
N ARG A 86 9.54 5.73 -2.91
CA ARG A 86 10.04 6.50 -1.76
C ARG A 86 9.73 5.76 -0.46
N VAL A 87 10.73 5.58 0.37
CA VAL A 87 10.60 4.92 1.68
C VAL A 87 10.92 5.94 2.77
N VAL A 88 9.94 6.15 3.66
CA VAL A 88 10.10 6.95 4.86
C VAL A 88 10.06 5.99 6.04
N GLN A 89 11.16 5.89 6.77
CA GLN A 89 11.24 5.04 7.95
C GLN A 89 10.99 5.86 9.22
N LEU A 90 10.09 5.35 10.05
CA LEU A 90 9.77 5.95 11.34
C LEU A 90 10.34 5.09 12.46
N HIS A 91 10.87 5.74 13.49
CA HIS A 91 11.35 5.11 14.70
C HIS A 91 11.08 6.03 15.89
N ASP A 92 10.36 5.54 16.90
CA ASP A 92 9.97 6.31 18.09
C ASP A 92 9.33 7.66 17.75
N GLY A 93 8.44 7.68 16.75
CA GLY A 93 7.71 8.88 16.34
C GLY A 93 8.53 9.88 15.52
N ARG A 94 9.71 9.48 15.06
CA ARG A 94 10.61 10.35 14.28
C ARG A 94 10.93 9.73 12.94
N THR A 95 11.10 10.57 11.92
CA THR A 95 11.62 10.15 10.62
C THR A 95 13.13 9.96 10.74
N VAL A 96 13.59 8.72 10.51
CA VAL A 96 15.01 8.36 10.60
C VAL A 96 15.63 8.07 9.23
N ARG A 97 14.80 7.93 8.20
CA ARG A 97 15.24 7.67 6.84
C ARG A 97 14.18 8.16 5.86
N ASP A 98 14.62 8.72 4.74
CA ASP A 98 13.76 9.13 3.63
C ASP A 98 14.55 8.94 2.33
N ASP A 99 14.30 7.85 1.62
CA ASP A 99 14.97 7.47 0.37
C ASP A 99 13.96 7.48 -0.78
N LEU A 100 14.31 8.09 -1.90
CA LEU A 100 13.43 8.19 -3.06
C LEU A 100 13.17 6.82 -3.73
N GLU A 101 14.17 5.94 -3.73
CA GLU A 101 14.05 4.55 -4.19
C GLU A 101 14.62 3.66 -3.10
N GLY A 102 13.79 3.38 -2.10
CA GLY A 102 14.26 2.69 -0.91
C GLY A 102 14.03 1.20 -0.92
N THR A 103 14.82 0.53 -0.09
CA THR A 103 14.63 -0.87 0.27
C THR A 103 14.38 -0.98 1.76
N TYR A 104 13.80 -2.09 2.18
CA TYR A 104 13.60 -2.35 3.60
C TYR A 104 14.95 -2.67 4.27
N ARG A 105 15.24 -2.02 5.38
CA ARG A 105 16.46 -2.26 6.17
C ARG A 105 16.07 -2.56 7.62
N CYS A 106 16.55 -3.68 8.10
CA CYS A 106 16.40 -4.10 9.50
C CYS A 106 17.60 -3.71 10.37
N GLU A 107 18.41 -2.75 9.94
CA GLU A 107 19.57 -2.32 10.73
C GLU A 107 19.13 -1.46 11.91
N PRO A 108 19.83 -1.59 13.06
CA PRO A 108 19.59 -0.69 14.18
C PRO A 108 19.81 0.75 13.71
N TRP A 109 18.84 1.61 14.03
CA TRP A 109 18.98 3.02 13.68
C TRP A 109 20.14 3.65 14.47
N GLU A 110 21.12 4.15 13.77
CA GLU A 110 22.14 5.02 14.35
C GLU A 110 21.78 6.47 14.07
N PRO A 111 21.72 7.30 15.12
CA PRO A 111 21.44 8.71 14.90
C PRO A 111 22.54 9.32 14.04
N ARG A 112 22.20 9.72 12.84
CA ARG A 112 23.09 10.54 12.02
C ARG A 112 22.99 11.97 12.53
N ILE A 113 24.07 12.44 13.11
CA ILE A 113 24.25 13.87 13.32
C ILE A 113 24.61 14.43 11.95
N SER A 114 23.62 14.76 11.15
CA SER A 114 23.88 15.50 9.93
C SER A 114 23.80 16.98 10.30
N ALA A 115 24.92 17.65 10.21
CA ALA A 115 24.94 19.08 10.17
C ALA A 115 24.48 19.52 8.77
N VAL A 116 23.29 20.05 8.70
CA VAL A 116 22.85 20.75 7.48
C VAL A 116 22.41 22.06 7.81
#